data_5de949c260efe5b3c7aa4f6f4d909729
#
_entry.id   5de949c260efe5b3c7aa4f6f4d909729
#
_cell.length_a   1.000
_cell.length_b   1.000
_cell.length_c   1.000
_cell.angle_alpha   90.00
_cell.angle_beta   90.00
_cell.angle_gamma   90.00
#
_symmetry.space_group_name_H-M   'P 1'
#
loop_
_entity.id
_entity.type
_entity.pdbx_description
1 polymer ?
#
loop_
_entity_poly.entity_id
_entity_poly.type
_entity_poly.pdbx_seq_one_letter_code
_entity_poly.pdbx_strand_id
1 'polypeptide(L)'
;MSTDWQAWHAAYADPDSDLSRRRRSVQRQIAQWLDDRNDDRLRVVSACAGDGRDLLEVLAARPDRARVTATLLELDEGLARAAAEFAAAHDLVVDLRRGDAGTTDSYAGAVPADLVQMCGVFGNVTDDDLRATIAALPQLCTPGATVIWTRGRFATGDLTGEIRAWFGGEGFEEVTFDAPWARSTGSAPTGWSRPHVRWHRARRSSASSVSPACGRSRW
;
A
#
# COMPACT_ATOMS: atom_id res chain seq x y z
N MET A 1 10.65 11.80 18.68
CA MET A 1 9.84 12.89 18.12
C MET A 1 8.76 12.24 17.29
N SER A 2 7.48 12.47 17.57
CA SER A 2 6.39 11.98 16.71
C SER A 2 6.37 12.81 15.43
N THR A 3 6.25 12.15 14.29
CA THR A 3 6.11 12.82 13.00
C THR A 3 4.76 13.52 12.93
N ASP A 4 4.74 14.79 12.59
CA ASP A 4 3.52 15.52 12.29
C ASP A 4 3.03 15.11 10.88
N TRP A 5 2.15 14.14 10.85
CA TRP A 5 1.61 13.59 9.60
C TRP A 5 0.76 14.58 8.81
N GLN A 6 0.09 15.52 9.50
CA GLN A 6 -0.72 16.55 8.83
C GLN A 6 0.19 17.55 8.12
N ALA A 7 1.26 18.03 8.77
CA ALA A 7 2.25 18.89 8.14
C ALA A 7 2.96 18.16 6.96
N TRP A 8 3.23 16.86 7.11
CA TRP A 8 3.81 16.06 6.03
C TRP A 8 2.88 15.98 4.80
N HIS A 9 1.56 15.83 5.02
CA HIS A 9 0.56 15.82 3.96
C HIS A 9 0.42 17.16 3.23
N ALA A 10 0.84 18.28 3.84
CA ALA A 10 0.78 19.61 3.18
C ALA A 10 1.55 19.65 1.86
N ALA A 11 2.59 18.85 1.69
CA ALA A 11 3.34 18.75 0.44
C ALA A 11 2.52 18.23 -0.76
N TYR A 12 1.35 17.63 -0.52
CA TYR A 12 0.43 17.26 -1.61
C TYR A 12 -0.25 18.47 -2.27
N ALA A 13 -0.21 19.66 -1.65
CA ALA A 13 -0.72 20.89 -2.25
C ALA A 13 0.12 21.34 -3.46
N ASP A 14 1.40 20.95 -3.51
CA ASP A 14 2.26 21.17 -4.66
C ASP A 14 2.16 19.99 -5.64
N PRO A 15 1.60 20.19 -6.87
CA PRO A 15 1.48 19.13 -7.86
C PRO A 15 2.83 18.58 -8.33
N ASP A 16 3.90 19.36 -8.21
CA ASP A 16 5.25 18.99 -8.62
C ASP A 16 6.09 18.40 -7.47
N SER A 17 5.53 18.28 -6.28
CA SER A 17 6.19 17.62 -5.18
C SER A 17 6.41 16.12 -5.45
N ASP A 18 7.43 15.55 -4.81
CA ASP A 18 7.69 14.11 -4.88
C ASP A 18 6.50 13.29 -4.37
N LEU A 19 5.79 13.80 -3.36
CA LEU A 19 4.59 13.15 -2.83
C LEU A 19 3.46 13.13 -3.86
N SER A 20 3.23 14.23 -4.56
CA SER A 20 2.21 14.30 -5.61
C SER A 20 2.56 13.43 -6.82
N ARG A 21 3.85 13.37 -7.20
CA ARG A 21 4.31 12.44 -8.24
C ARG A 21 4.12 10.97 -7.82
N ARG A 22 4.48 10.64 -6.56
CA ARG A 22 4.24 9.31 -5.99
C ARG A 22 2.76 8.95 -6.04
N ARG A 23 1.89 9.84 -5.54
CA ARG A 23 0.43 9.63 -5.56
C ARG A 23 -0.06 9.27 -6.96
N ARG A 24 0.26 10.09 -7.95
CA ARG A 24 -0.15 9.84 -9.34
C ARG A 24 0.35 8.49 -9.87
N SER A 25 1.55 8.06 -9.47
CA SER A 25 2.05 6.75 -9.88
C SER A 25 1.29 5.60 -9.21
N VAL A 26 1.02 5.70 -7.90
CA VAL A 26 0.20 4.71 -7.17
C VAL A 26 -1.21 4.64 -7.76
N GLN A 27 -1.83 5.79 -8.02
CA GLN A 27 -3.17 5.86 -8.64
C GLN A 27 -3.22 5.19 -10.01
N ARG A 28 -2.20 5.40 -10.86
CA ARG A 28 -2.11 4.69 -12.14
C ARG A 28 -2.00 3.17 -11.96
N GLN A 29 -1.21 2.70 -10.98
CA GLN A 29 -1.09 1.27 -10.68
C GLN A 29 -2.41 0.66 -10.21
N ILE A 30 -3.17 1.39 -9.37
CA ILE A 30 -4.49 0.95 -8.90
C ILE A 30 -5.48 0.92 -10.07
N ALA A 31 -5.52 1.98 -10.89
CA ALA A 31 -6.41 2.05 -12.04
C ALA A 31 -6.13 0.90 -13.03
N GLN A 32 -4.86 0.68 -13.36
CA GLN A 32 -4.45 -0.43 -14.24
C GLN A 32 -4.80 -1.79 -13.63
N TRP A 33 -4.59 -1.97 -12.32
CA TRP A 33 -4.96 -3.22 -11.64
C TRP A 33 -6.47 -3.48 -11.72
N LEU A 34 -7.30 -2.43 -11.59
CA LEU A 34 -8.75 -2.55 -11.75
C LEU A 34 -9.14 -2.85 -13.20
N ASP A 35 -8.45 -2.26 -14.19
CA ASP A 35 -8.73 -2.48 -15.62
C ASP A 35 -8.35 -3.91 -16.06
N ASP A 36 -7.29 -4.47 -15.47
CA ASP A 36 -6.83 -5.84 -15.75
C ASP A 36 -7.74 -6.92 -15.13
N ARG A 37 -8.76 -6.55 -14.35
CA ARG A 37 -9.62 -7.46 -13.59
C ARG A 37 -11.07 -7.40 -14.05
N ASN A 38 -11.66 -8.58 -14.28
CA ASN A 38 -13.07 -8.75 -14.63
C ASN A 38 -13.90 -9.34 -13.48
N ASP A 39 -13.34 -9.38 -12.28
CA ASP A 39 -14.02 -9.94 -11.11
C ASP A 39 -15.19 -9.04 -10.69
N ASP A 40 -16.35 -9.63 -10.38
CA ASP A 40 -17.56 -8.90 -9.92
C ASP A 40 -17.37 -8.32 -8.50
N ARG A 41 -16.45 -8.86 -7.72
CA ARG A 41 -16.13 -8.41 -6.36
C ARG A 41 -14.65 -8.45 -6.12
N LEU A 42 -14.12 -7.33 -5.66
CA LEU A 42 -12.71 -7.14 -5.32
C LEU A 42 -12.59 -6.58 -3.90
N ARG A 43 -11.70 -7.15 -3.12
CA ARG A 43 -11.34 -6.65 -1.79
C ARG A 43 -10.02 -5.89 -1.85
N VAL A 44 -10.03 -4.68 -1.31
CA VAL A 44 -8.85 -3.83 -1.23
C VAL A 44 -8.60 -3.46 0.22
N VAL A 45 -7.37 -3.60 0.67
CA VAL A 45 -6.93 -3.12 1.98
C VAL A 45 -5.82 -2.09 1.78
N SER A 46 -5.97 -0.92 2.40
CA SER A 46 -4.93 0.11 2.46
C SER A 46 -4.47 0.29 3.90
N ALA A 47 -3.23 -0.07 4.18
CA ALA A 47 -2.59 0.10 5.48
C ALA A 47 -1.93 1.48 5.57
N CYS A 48 -2.08 2.17 6.72
CA CYS A 48 -1.63 3.55 6.93
C CYS A 48 -2.14 4.45 5.78
N ALA A 49 -3.46 4.40 5.58
CA ALA A 49 -4.12 4.95 4.40
C ALA A 49 -4.02 6.49 4.29
N GLY A 50 -3.67 7.17 5.39
CA GLY A 50 -3.70 8.62 5.44
C GLY A 50 -5.13 9.12 5.22
N ASP A 51 -5.27 10.16 4.41
CA ASP A 51 -6.57 10.67 3.95
C ASP A 51 -7.19 9.85 2.80
N GLY A 52 -6.64 8.69 2.50
CA GLY A 52 -7.18 7.73 1.52
C GLY A 52 -7.03 8.14 0.06
N ARG A 53 -6.44 9.30 -0.25
CA ARG A 53 -6.40 9.88 -1.61
C ARG A 53 -5.76 8.98 -2.67
N ASP A 54 -4.86 8.07 -2.27
CA ASP A 54 -4.22 7.14 -3.21
C ASP A 54 -5.27 6.19 -3.84
N LEU A 55 -6.29 5.77 -3.07
CA LEU A 55 -7.34 4.85 -3.49
C LEU A 55 -8.67 5.55 -3.78
N LEU A 56 -9.13 6.43 -2.88
CA LEU A 56 -10.46 7.01 -2.95
C LEU A 56 -10.67 7.88 -4.20
N GLU A 57 -9.65 8.65 -4.62
CA GLU A 57 -9.72 9.45 -5.84
C GLU A 57 -9.87 8.54 -7.09
N VAL A 58 -9.20 7.38 -7.11
CA VAL A 58 -9.35 6.41 -8.20
C VAL A 58 -10.77 5.84 -8.21
N LEU A 59 -11.29 5.43 -7.05
CA LEU A 59 -12.64 4.87 -6.97
C LEU A 59 -13.70 5.90 -7.33
N ALA A 60 -13.56 7.15 -6.89
CA ALA A 60 -14.49 8.23 -7.20
C ALA A 60 -14.62 8.48 -8.71
N ALA A 61 -13.53 8.31 -9.45
CA ALA A 61 -13.50 8.50 -10.90
C ALA A 61 -14.06 7.31 -11.71
N ARG A 62 -14.41 6.17 -11.06
CA ARG A 62 -14.79 4.93 -11.75
C ARG A 62 -16.28 4.63 -11.70
N PRO A 63 -16.89 4.25 -12.84
CA PRO A 63 -18.31 3.84 -12.88
C PRO A 63 -18.52 2.45 -12.25
N ASP A 64 -17.49 1.58 -12.25
CA ASP A 64 -17.52 0.21 -11.75
C ASP A 64 -17.06 0.09 -10.28
N ARG A 65 -16.95 1.22 -9.56
CA ARG A 65 -16.48 1.26 -8.16
C ARG A 65 -17.27 0.37 -7.21
N ALA A 66 -18.54 0.10 -7.50
CA ALA A 66 -19.41 -0.72 -6.65
C ALA A 66 -18.95 -2.18 -6.49
N ARG A 67 -18.08 -2.67 -7.38
CA ARG A 67 -17.47 -4.01 -7.26
C ARG A 67 -16.32 -4.06 -6.26
N VAL A 68 -15.86 -2.91 -5.75
CA VAL A 68 -14.73 -2.82 -4.83
C VAL A 68 -15.23 -2.64 -3.41
N THR A 69 -14.85 -3.58 -2.54
CA THR A 69 -14.98 -3.43 -1.08
C THR A 69 -13.64 -2.97 -0.55
N ALA A 70 -13.55 -1.72 -0.11
CA ALA A 70 -12.30 -1.13 0.37
C ALA A 70 -12.32 -0.99 1.89
N THR A 71 -11.24 -1.44 2.54
CA THR A 71 -10.97 -1.20 3.96
C THR A 71 -9.71 -0.34 4.07
N LEU A 72 -9.83 0.80 4.77
CA LEU A 72 -8.73 1.72 5.02
C LEU A 72 -8.41 1.70 6.52
N LEU A 73 -7.15 1.42 6.85
CA LEU A 73 -6.62 1.46 8.22
C LEU A 73 -5.80 2.73 8.39
N GLU A 74 -6.20 3.59 9.33
CA GLU A 74 -5.49 4.82 9.65
C GLU A 74 -5.51 5.08 11.16
N LEU A 75 -4.36 5.41 11.73
CA LEU A 75 -4.23 5.66 13.16
C LEU A 75 -4.51 7.13 13.52
N ASP A 76 -4.09 8.06 12.64
CA ASP A 76 -4.31 9.49 12.86
C ASP A 76 -5.79 9.85 12.65
N GLU A 77 -6.40 10.45 13.67
CA GLU A 77 -7.82 10.80 13.67
C GLU A 77 -8.17 11.86 12.61
N GLY A 78 -7.28 12.82 12.40
CA GLY A 78 -7.50 13.92 11.45
C GLY A 78 -7.48 13.41 10.02
N LEU A 79 -6.55 12.51 9.70
CA LEU A 79 -6.44 11.89 8.39
C LEU A 79 -7.59 10.91 8.13
N ALA A 80 -7.95 10.09 9.12
CA ALA A 80 -9.09 9.18 9.01
C ALA A 80 -10.40 9.96 8.79
N ARG A 81 -10.59 11.10 9.48
CA ARG A 81 -11.75 11.98 9.27
C ARG A 81 -11.74 12.56 7.86
N ALA A 82 -10.61 13.05 7.36
CA ALA A 82 -10.52 13.58 6.00
C ALA A 82 -10.85 12.51 4.94
N ALA A 83 -10.41 11.26 5.15
CA ALA A 83 -10.80 10.14 4.30
C ALA A 83 -12.32 9.89 4.33
N ALA A 84 -12.95 9.95 5.51
CA ALA A 84 -14.39 9.77 5.66
C ALA A 84 -15.19 10.88 4.95
N GLU A 85 -14.76 12.13 5.12
CA GLU A 85 -15.36 13.29 4.46
C GLU A 85 -15.27 13.19 2.94
N PHE A 86 -14.11 12.79 2.42
CA PHE A 86 -13.93 12.57 0.98
C PHE A 86 -14.84 11.44 0.47
N ALA A 87 -14.88 10.31 1.17
CA ALA A 87 -15.70 9.17 0.79
C ALA A 87 -17.18 9.56 0.76
N ALA A 88 -17.67 10.27 1.77
CA ALA A 88 -19.05 10.74 1.84
C ALA A 88 -19.38 11.73 0.70
N ALA A 89 -18.49 12.67 0.40
CA ALA A 89 -18.69 13.66 -0.68
C ALA A 89 -18.76 13.03 -2.08
N HIS A 90 -18.27 11.79 -2.25
CA HIS A 90 -18.25 11.09 -3.54
C HIS A 90 -19.11 9.82 -3.56
N ASP A 91 -19.99 9.63 -2.56
CA ASP A 91 -20.86 8.45 -2.42
C ASP A 91 -20.08 7.12 -2.48
N LEU A 92 -18.89 7.07 -1.84
CA LEU A 92 -18.09 5.87 -1.74
C LEU A 92 -18.46 5.08 -0.48
N VAL A 93 -18.70 3.79 -0.64
CA VAL A 93 -18.91 2.87 0.48
C VAL A 93 -17.57 2.23 0.82
N VAL A 94 -16.99 2.66 1.93
CA VAL A 94 -15.69 2.17 2.41
C VAL A 94 -15.74 1.86 3.90
N ASP A 95 -14.98 0.86 4.32
CA ASP A 95 -14.78 0.50 5.73
C ASP A 95 -13.55 1.25 6.26
N LEU A 96 -13.79 2.34 6.97
CA LEU A 96 -12.74 3.15 7.58
C LEU A 96 -12.54 2.70 9.03
N ARG A 97 -11.35 2.20 9.33
CA ARG A 97 -10.98 1.69 10.63
C ARG A 97 -9.88 2.55 11.23
N ARG A 98 -10.15 3.09 12.41
CA ARG A 98 -9.12 3.71 13.22
C ARG A 98 -8.39 2.62 13.99
N GLY A 99 -7.13 2.34 13.63
CA GLY A 99 -6.37 1.26 14.24
C GLY A 99 -4.91 1.23 13.79
N ASP A 100 -4.12 0.51 14.57
CA ASP A 100 -2.72 0.25 14.27
C ASP A 100 -2.62 -0.81 13.16
N ALA A 101 -2.08 -0.43 12.01
CA ALA A 101 -1.85 -1.34 10.89
C ALA A 101 -0.76 -2.39 11.19
N GLY A 102 0.01 -2.23 12.27
CA GLY A 102 0.97 -3.22 12.76
C GLY A 102 0.34 -4.37 13.57
N THR A 103 -1.00 -4.41 13.71
CA THR A 103 -1.69 -5.50 14.43
C THR A 103 -2.61 -6.29 13.50
N THR A 104 -2.56 -7.61 13.58
CA THR A 104 -3.40 -8.50 12.75
C THR A 104 -4.90 -8.31 13.02
N ASP A 105 -5.28 -7.96 14.24
CA ASP A 105 -6.67 -7.75 14.63
C ASP A 105 -7.33 -6.59 13.85
N SER A 106 -6.54 -5.59 13.43
CA SER A 106 -7.02 -4.46 12.61
C SER A 106 -7.54 -4.90 11.24
N TYR A 107 -7.10 -6.06 10.75
CA TYR A 107 -7.48 -6.61 9.45
C TYR A 107 -8.65 -7.60 9.52
N ALA A 108 -9.21 -7.87 10.70
CA ALA A 108 -10.24 -8.89 10.88
C ALA A 108 -11.44 -8.67 9.95
N GLY A 109 -11.78 -9.68 9.14
CA GLY A 109 -12.86 -9.61 8.15
C GLY A 109 -12.57 -8.81 6.86
N ALA A 110 -11.46 -8.05 6.81
CA ALA A 110 -11.01 -7.34 5.61
C ALA A 110 -10.09 -8.20 4.72
N VAL A 111 -9.46 -9.20 5.29
CA VAL A 111 -8.53 -10.10 4.60
C VAL A 111 -9.07 -11.54 4.56
N PRO A 112 -8.61 -12.35 3.59
CA PRO A 112 -7.63 -12.04 2.56
C PRO A 112 -8.18 -11.07 1.51
N ALA A 113 -7.31 -10.21 0.96
CA ALA A 113 -7.64 -9.16 -0.02
C ALA A 113 -6.98 -9.43 -1.38
N ASP A 114 -7.58 -8.88 -2.44
CA ASP A 114 -7.09 -8.99 -3.81
C ASP A 114 -6.05 -7.91 -4.14
N LEU A 115 -6.12 -6.78 -3.43
CA LEU A 115 -5.12 -5.72 -3.45
C LEU A 115 -4.80 -5.29 -2.02
N VAL A 116 -3.50 -5.28 -1.69
CA VAL A 116 -2.98 -4.74 -0.43
C VAL A 116 -2.06 -3.56 -0.74
N GLN A 117 -2.37 -2.40 -0.16
CA GLN A 117 -1.57 -1.19 -0.29
C GLN A 117 -0.76 -0.95 0.98
N MET A 118 0.56 -0.86 0.83
CA MET A 118 1.54 -0.51 1.86
C MET A 118 2.23 0.81 1.52
N CYS A 119 1.42 1.80 1.13
CA CYS A 119 1.92 3.10 0.69
C CYS A 119 2.23 4.00 1.89
N GLY A 120 3.51 4.38 2.04
CA GLY A 120 3.95 5.17 3.19
C GLY A 120 4.31 4.35 4.43
N VAL A 121 4.17 3.04 4.43
CA VAL A 121 4.52 2.15 5.55
C VAL A 121 6.04 1.92 5.61
N PHE A 122 6.62 1.41 4.54
CA PHE A 122 8.00 0.89 4.49
C PHE A 122 9.11 1.91 4.72
N GLY A 123 8.80 3.19 4.74
CA GLY A 123 9.74 4.26 5.08
C GLY A 123 9.64 4.74 6.54
N ASN A 124 8.70 4.21 7.31
CA ASN A 124 8.36 4.69 8.65
C ASN A 124 8.44 3.60 9.73
N VAL A 125 8.93 2.43 9.38
CA VAL A 125 9.19 1.30 10.27
C VAL A 125 10.66 0.94 10.26
N THR A 126 11.14 0.19 11.26
CA THR A 126 12.52 -0.33 11.28
C THR A 126 12.72 -1.36 10.15
N ASP A 127 13.96 -1.65 9.82
CA ASP A 127 14.26 -2.66 8.77
C ASP A 127 13.81 -4.07 9.19
N ASP A 128 13.87 -4.39 10.48
CA ASP A 128 13.36 -5.66 11.03
C ASP A 128 11.83 -5.74 10.94
N ASP A 129 11.12 -4.66 11.31
CA ASP A 129 9.66 -4.58 11.18
C ASP A 129 9.22 -4.65 9.71
N LEU A 130 9.98 -4.00 8.82
CA LEU A 130 9.73 -4.06 7.38
C LEU A 130 9.83 -5.49 6.86
N ARG A 131 10.89 -6.21 7.24
CA ARG A 131 11.07 -7.62 6.86
C ARG A 131 9.94 -8.48 7.43
N ALA A 132 9.57 -8.29 8.69
CA ALA A 132 8.46 -8.99 9.34
C ALA A 132 7.13 -8.70 8.65
N THR A 133 6.89 -7.43 8.27
CA THR A 133 5.69 -7.03 7.52
C THR A 133 5.63 -7.76 6.18
N ILE A 134 6.72 -7.82 5.41
CA ILE A 134 6.74 -8.52 4.12
C ILE A 134 6.48 -10.02 4.31
N ALA A 135 7.08 -10.65 5.33
CA ALA A 135 6.86 -12.06 5.65
C ALA A 135 5.40 -12.37 6.01
N ALA A 136 4.67 -11.41 6.51
CA ALA A 136 3.26 -11.56 6.87
C ALA A 136 2.28 -11.24 5.73
N LEU A 137 2.68 -10.52 4.69
CA LEU A 137 1.82 -10.18 3.55
C LEU A 137 1.08 -11.38 2.93
N PRO A 138 1.68 -12.59 2.81
CA PRO A 138 0.94 -13.76 2.32
C PRO A 138 -0.34 -14.08 3.08
N GLN A 139 -0.43 -13.71 4.37
CA GLN A 139 -1.63 -13.90 5.20
C GLN A 139 -2.73 -12.89 4.87
N LEU A 140 -2.35 -11.72 4.35
CA LEU A 140 -3.28 -10.65 3.97
C LEU A 140 -3.82 -10.81 2.55
N CYS A 141 -3.21 -11.68 1.74
CA CYS A 141 -3.41 -11.76 0.30
C CYS A 141 -4.17 -13.00 -0.15
N THR A 142 -5.15 -12.84 -1.05
CA THR A 142 -5.70 -13.98 -1.81
C THR A 142 -4.61 -14.57 -2.75
N PRO A 143 -4.74 -15.83 -3.20
CA PRO A 143 -3.91 -16.33 -4.29
C PRO A 143 -4.07 -15.48 -5.56
N GLY A 144 -2.98 -14.93 -6.08
CA GLY A 144 -3.00 -13.99 -7.21
C GLY A 144 -3.30 -12.54 -6.82
N ALA A 145 -3.30 -12.22 -5.53
CA ALA A 145 -3.41 -10.84 -5.05
C ALA A 145 -2.23 -9.97 -5.49
N THR A 146 -2.47 -8.69 -5.53
CA THR A 146 -1.46 -7.68 -5.82
C THR A 146 -1.08 -6.94 -4.55
N VAL A 147 0.20 -6.61 -4.39
CA VAL A 147 0.70 -5.68 -3.36
C VAL A 147 1.30 -4.47 -4.05
N ILE A 148 0.88 -3.27 -3.63
CA ILE A 148 1.47 -2.00 -4.06
C ILE A 148 2.12 -1.37 -2.84
N TRP A 149 3.41 -1.08 -2.92
CA TRP A 149 4.13 -0.42 -1.84
C TRP A 149 4.97 0.75 -2.33
N THR A 150 5.29 1.65 -1.41
CA THR A 150 6.18 2.77 -1.67
C THR A 150 7.17 2.94 -0.53
N ARG A 151 8.43 3.28 -0.87
CA ARG A 151 9.46 3.65 0.10
C ARG A 151 10.24 4.87 -0.38
N GLY A 152 10.56 5.79 0.53
CA GLY A 152 11.55 6.84 0.27
C GLY A 152 12.95 6.25 0.18
N ARG A 153 13.81 6.80 -0.67
CA ARG A 153 15.24 6.54 -0.64
C ARG A 153 15.86 7.50 0.36
N PHE A 154 16.44 6.96 1.42
CA PHE A 154 17.10 7.77 2.45
C PHE A 154 18.60 7.82 2.19
N ALA A 155 19.24 8.91 2.59
CA ALA A 155 20.70 9.05 2.50
C ALA A 155 21.47 7.97 3.30
N THR A 156 20.80 7.31 4.24
CA THR A 156 21.38 6.26 5.11
C THR A 156 21.38 4.86 4.49
N GLY A 157 20.79 4.67 3.31
CA GLY A 157 20.75 3.37 2.62
C GLY A 157 19.53 3.18 1.73
N ASP A 158 19.71 2.51 0.61
CA ASP A 158 18.66 2.10 -0.31
C ASP A 158 18.39 0.59 -0.15
N LEU A 159 17.38 0.22 0.61
CA LEU A 159 16.99 -1.17 0.82
C LEU A 159 16.10 -1.74 -0.32
N THR A 160 16.02 -1.05 -1.44
CA THR A 160 15.14 -1.47 -2.54
C THR A 160 15.46 -2.88 -3.04
N GLY A 161 16.76 -3.23 -3.11
CA GLY A 161 17.21 -4.55 -3.54
C GLY A 161 16.80 -5.65 -2.56
N GLU A 162 17.00 -5.40 -1.27
CA GLU A 162 16.66 -6.31 -0.18
C GLU A 162 15.14 -6.53 -0.10
N ILE A 163 14.36 -5.46 -0.18
CA ILE A 163 12.88 -5.53 -0.18
C ILE A 163 12.40 -6.41 -1.32
N ARG A 164 12.93 -6.21 -2.53
CA ARG A 164 12.58 -7.03 -3.69
C ARG A 164 12.95 -8.50 -3.49
N ALA A 165 14.12 -8.77 -2.90
CA ALA A 165 14.53 -10.14 -2.57
C ALA A 165 13.61 -10.77 -1.52
N TRP A 166 13.19 -10.02 -0.48
CA TRP A 166 12.25 -10.51 0.53
C TRP A 166 10.89 -10.84 -0.07
N PHE A 167 10.34 -9.98 -0.92
CA PHE A 167 9.09 -10.29 -1.63
C PHE A 167 9.19 -11.57 -2.45
N GLY A 168 10.29 -11.74 -3.21
CA GLY A 168 10.54 -12.97 -3.97
C GLY A 168 10.62 -14.20 -3.06
N GLY A 169 11.26 -14.09 -1.88
CA GLY A 169 11.32 -15.14 -0.88
C GLY A 169 9.96 -15.58 -0.33
N GLU A 170 9.01 -14.65 -0.24
CA GLU A 170 7.63 -14.92 0.20
C GLU A 170 6.70 -15.37 -0.95
N GLY A 171 7.25 -15.63 -2.14
CA GLY A 171 6.49 -16.14 -3.28
C GLY A 171 5.69 -15.09 -4.03
N PHE A 172 6.14 -13.85 -4.00
CA PHE A 172 5.61 -12.79 -4.85
C PHE A 172 6.46 -12.64 -6.11
N GLU A 173 5.82 -12.31 -7.22
CA GLU A 173 6.46 -12.00 -8.51
C GLU A 173 6.35 -10.52 -8.81
N GLU A 174 7.45 -9.90 -9.21
CA GLU A 174 7.46 -8.48 -9.58
C GLU A 174 6.74 -8.25 -10.90
N VAL A 175 5.73 -7.38 -10.90
CA VAL A 175 4.99 -7.00 -12.09
C VAL A 175 5.56 -5.72 -12.70
N THR A 176 5.85 -4.75 -11.86
CA THR A 176 6.42 -3.47 -12.29
C THR A 176 7.22 -2.83 -11.16
N PHE A 177 8.30 -2.17 -11.53
CA PHE A 177 9.12 -1.38 -10.64
C PHE A 177 9.36 -0.01 -11.27
N ASP A 178 8.88 1.03 -10.64
CA ASP A 178 9.08 2.41 -11.07
C ASP A 178 9.99 3.14 -10.07
N ALA A 179 11.17 3.52 -10.53
CA ALA A 179 12.12 4.33 -9.77
C ALA A 179 12.44 5.61 -10.58
N PRO A 180 11.56 6.62 -10.57
CA PRO A 180 11.60 7.74 -11.50
C PRO A 180 12.89 8.58 -11.48
N TRP A 181 13.78 8.35 -10.51
CA TRP A 181 14.99 9.16 -10.31
C TRP A 181 16.31 8.42 -10.55
N ALA A 182 16.29 7.24 -11.11
CA ALA A 182 17.54 6.54 -11.49
C ALA A 182 18.30 7.20 -12.67
N ARG A 183 17.82 8.31 -13.23
CA ARG A 183 18.31 8.91 -14.47
C ARG A 183 18.80 10.36 -14.38
N SER A 184 19.29 10.87 -13.26
CA SER A 184 20.02 12.13 -13.29
C SER A 184 21.46 11.95 -12.82
N THR A 185 22.36 11.94 -13.79
CA THR A 185 23.79 12.11 -13.58
C THR A 185 24.06 13.49 -12.97
N GLY A 186 24.62 13.53 -11.77
CA GLY A 186 25.41 14.66 -11.31
C GLY A 186 24.72 15.71 -10.47
N SER A 187 24.21 15.36 -9.36
CA SER A 187 24.18 16.05 -8.06
C SER A 187 23.25 15.29 -7.13
N ALA A 188 23.67 15.03 -5.89
CA ALA A 188 22.82 14.37 -4.92
C ALA A 188 21.60 15.27 -4.64
N PRO A 189 20.38 14.90 -5.04
CA PRO A 189 19.22 15.72 -4.71
C PRO A 189 18.86 15.47 -3.25
N THR A 190 18.75 16.53 -2.50
CA THR A 190 18.09 16.56 -1.19
C THR A 190 16.56 16.35 -1.31
N GLY A 191 16.12 15.45 -2.19
CA GLY A 191 14.74 15.18 -2.54
C GLY A 191 14.39 13.70 -2.39
N TRP A 192 13.22 13.43 -1.86
CA TRP A 192 12.66 12.11 -1.61
C TRP A 192 12.27 11.40 -2.91
N SER A 193 13.09 10.53 -3.45
CA SER A 193 12.69 9.65 -4.55
C SER A 193 12.16 8.33 -4.00
N ARG A 194 10.94 7.95 -4.40
CA ARG A 194 10.26 6.75 -3.90
C ARG A 194 9.99 5.77 -5.03
N PRO A 195 10.57 4.57 -5.01
CA PRO A 195 10.19 3.51 -5.92
C PRO A 195 8.75 3.06 -5.64
N HIS A 196 8.03 2.70 -6.70
CA HIS A 196 6.70 2.12 -6.68
C HIS A 196 6.79 0.72 -7.26
N VAL A 197 6.27 -0.26 -6.55
CA VAL A 197 6.36 -1.64 -7.01
C VAL A 197 5.00 -2.30 -6.87
N ARG A 198 4.61 -3.02 -7.92
CA ARG A 198 3.44 -3.89 -7.93
C ARG A 198 3.93 -5.34 -7.98
N TRP A 199 3.45 -6.15 -7.05
CA TRP A 199 3.78 -7.56 -6.93
C TRP A 199 2.52 -8.40 -6.97
N HIS A 200 2.58 -9.55 -7.65
CA HIS A 200 1.54 -10.56 -7.60
C HIS A 200 1.98 -11.72 -6.72
N ARG A 201 1.06 -12.21 -5.89
CA ARG A 201 1.25 -13.48 -5.22
C ARG A 201 1.10 -14.60 -6.24
N ALA A 202 2.17 -15.41 -6.45
CA ALA A 202 2.13 -16.55 -7.34
C ALA A 202 0.97 -17.49 -6.97
N ARG A 203 0.20 -17.97 -7.95
CA ARG A 203 -0.79 -19.02 -7.73
C ARG A 203 -0.02 -20.31 -7.51
N ARG A 204 0.02 -20.83 -6.27
CA ARG A 204 0.57 -22.15 -6.03
C ARG A 204 -0.28 -23.16 -6.80
N SER A 205 0.35 -23.97 -7.66
CA SER A 205 -0.26 -25.20 -8.15
C SER A 205 -0.55 -26.09 -6.91
N SER A 206 -1.75 -26.62 -6.84
CA SER A 206 -2.25 -27.42 -5.71
C SER A 206 -1.37 -28.64 -5.44
N ALA A 207 -0.42 -28.53 -4.52
CA ALA A 207 0.21 -29.65 -3.81
C ALA A 207 0.92 -29.13 -2.57
N SER A 208 0.29 -29.29 -1.46
CA SER A 208 0.70 -29.48 -0.06
C SER A 208 -0.02 -28.57 0.92
N SER A 209 -0.95 -29.21 1.62
CA SER A 209 -1.61 -28.71 2.83
C SER A 209 -0.61 -28.70 3.99
N VAL A 210 -0.23 -27.52 4.46
CA VAL A 210 0.32 -27.33 5.81
C VAL A 210 -0.54 -26.27 6.49
N SER A 211 -1.26 -26.67 7.53
CA SER A 211 -2.03 -25.78 8.39
C SER A 211 -1.09 -24.85 9.17
N PRO A 212 -1.30 -23.54 9.19
CA PRO A 212 -0.57 -22.67 10.10
C PRO A 212 -1.23 -22.64 11.48
N ALA A 213 -0.42 -22.82 12.51
CA ALA A 213 -0.80 -22.57 13.89
C ALA A 213 -1.04 -21.07 14.11
N CYS A 214 -2.20 -20.75 14.69
CA CYS A 214 -2.59 -19.40 15.07
C CYS A 214 -1.75 -18.92 16.27
N GLY A 215 -0.80 -18.04 16.03
CA GLY A 215 -0.05 -17.31 17.05
C GLY A 215 -0.27 -15.81 16.87
N ARG A 216 -0.65 -15.11 17.94
CA ARG A 216 -0.73 -13.64 17.96
C ARG A 216 0.68 -13.08 17.86
N SER A 217 1.02 -12.43 16.77
CA SER A 217 2.28 -11.75 16.60
C SER A 217 2.03 -10.26 16.28
N ARG A 218 2.82 -9.41 16.92
CA ARG A 218 3.00 -8.00 16.55
C ARG A 218 4.10 -7.95 15.50
N TRP A 219 4.01 -7.04 14.62
CA TRP A 219 5.02 -6.66 13.64
C TRP A 219 5.33 -5.18 13.66
#